data_aa9d3ad9014750b9ded1c409c8d90783
#
_entry.id   aa9d3ad9014750b9ded1c409c8d90783
#
_cell.length_a   1.000
_cell.length_b   1.000
_cell.length_c   1.000
_cell.angle_alpha   90.00
_cell.angle_beta   90.00
_cell.angle_gamma   90.00
#
_symmetry.space_group_name_H-M   'P 1'
#
loop_
_entity.id
_entity.type
_entity.pdbx_description
1 polymer ?
#
loop_
_entity_poly.entity_id
_entity_poly.type
_entity_poly.pdbx_seq_one_letter_code
_entity_poly.pdbx_strand_id
1 'polypeptide(L)'
;MGGGKGGSDFDPKGKSDNEIRKFCVSFMRQLNKHIGAYTDVPAGDIGVSSRELGWMFGAYRNARNRWEGVLTGKGLSWGGSLIRPEATGYGLVYYVEHMINYASGGTESFKGKRVAITGSGNVAQYAALKVIELGGTVLSLSDSKGSIVATGDAGFTPEMITATAALKVERKALTELSIDSGFRYIAGARPWKEVGQVDVALPCATQNEVSGDEAEALVAAGAKFIAEGSNMGCTLEAIACFEKERRENKGEAIWYGPGKAANAGGVAVSGLEMAQNSSRMTWSSEEVDDKLKGIMKNCFENCLETAKEYVTPAEGEFPSLVSGANIAGFSKVAAAMHDQGDWF
;
A
#
# COMPACT_ATOMS: atom_id res chain seq x y z
N MET A 1 10.38 4.93 -12.97
CA MET A 1 11.27 5.47 -11.94
C MET A 1 12.05 4.33 -11.35
N GLY A 2 13.32 4.57 -11.02
CA GLY A 2 14.09 3.67 -10.17
C GLY A 2 13.66 3.81 -8.72
N GLY A 3 14.26 3.04 -7.82
CA GLY A 3 13.95 3.11 -6.40
C GLY A 3 15.13 2.76 -5.53
N GLY A 4 15.17 3.37 -4.35
CA GLY A 4 16.13 3.08 -3.30
C GLY A 4 15.46 3.28 -1.95
N LYS A 5 15.96 2.62 -0.95
CA LYS A 5 15.50 2.74 0.44
C LYS A 5 16.67 3.06 1.34
N GLY A 6 16.42 3.81 2.38
CA GLY A 6 17.39 4.13 3.40
C GLY A 6 16.71 4.44 4.71
N GLY A 7 17.45 4.54 5.78
CA GLY A 7 16.89 4.81 7.09
C GLY A 7 17.98 5.18 8.10
N SER A 8 17.57 5.26 9.36
CA SER A 8 18.43 5.51 10.49
C SER A 8 18.02 4.63 11.67
N ASP A 9 18.90 4.50 12.64
CA ASP A 9 18.65 3.85 13.93
C ASP A 9 18.04 4.81 14.98
N PHE A 10 17.58 5.99 14.54
CA PHE A 10 16.92 6.95 15.41
C PHE A 10 15.53 6.48 15.81
N ASP A 11 15.32 6.26 17.11
CA ASP A 11 13.99 5.94 17.65
C ASP A 11 13.25 7.22 18.06
N PRO A 12 12.13 7.58 17.36
CA PRO A 12 11.35 8.76 17.69
C PRO A 12 10.40 8.58 18.89
N LYS A 13 10.25 7.36 19.42
CA LYS A 13 9.35 7.11 20.56
C LYS A 13 9.83 7.85 21.80
N GLY A 14 8.92 8.58 22.44
CA GLY A 14 9.22 9.38 23.61
C GLY A 14 10.02 10.66 23.35
N LYS A 15 10.32 10.97 22.09
CA LYS A 15 10.97 12.22 21.71
C LYS A 15 9.96 13.33 21.46
N SER A 16 10.32 14.54 21.83
CA SER A 16 9.54 15.74 21.49
C SER A 16 9.63 16.07 20.01
N ASP A 17 8.67 16.81 19.50
CA ASP A 17 8.68 17.28 18.11
C ASP A 17 9.93 18.11 17.79
N ASN A 18 10.47 18.85 18.78
CA ASN A 18 11.70 19.61 18.60
C ASN A 18 12.94 18.71 18.43
N GLU A 19 13.01 17.59 19.16
CA GLU A 19 14.10 16.63 19.03
C GLU A 19 14.06 15.95 17.66
N ILE A 20 12.84 15.51 17.23
CA ILE A 20 12.66 14.89 15.91
C ILE A 20 12.99 15.92 14.80
N ARG A 21 12.57 17.17 14.93
CA ARG A 21 12.91 18.24 13.98
C ARG A 21 14.42 18.46 13.89
N LYS A 22 15.11 18.49 15.02
CA LYS A 22 16.59 18.62 15.04
C LYS A 22 17.27 17.46 14.33
N PHE A 23 16.77 16.24 14.54
CA PHE A 23 17.25 15.07 13.82
C PHE A 23 17.04 15.23 12.31
N CYS A 24 15.82 15.55 11.84
CA CYS A 24 15.52 15.76 10.42
C CYS A 24 16.43 16.83 9.78
N VAL A 25 16.65 17.94 10.46
CA VAL A 25 17.54 19.00 9.98
C VAL A 25 18.99 18.52 9.91
N SER A 26 19.46 17.79 10.92
CA SER A 26 20.82 17.23 10.93
C SER A 26 21.02 16.21 9.83
N PHE A 27 20.06 15.32 9.64
CA PHE A 27 20.05 14.32 8.57
C PHE A 27 20.11 15.00 7.20
N MET A 28 19.26 16.01 6.97
CA MET A 28 19.20 16.73 5.71
C MET A 28 20.50 17.54 5.42
N ARG A 29 21.22 18.00 6.43
CA ARG A 29 22.52 18.68 6.23
C ARG A 29 23.54 17.80 5.49
N GLN A 30 23.43 16.48 5.61
CA GLN A 30 24.28 15.56 4.85
C GLN A 30 23.59 15.13 3.55
N LEU A 31 22.33 14.71 3.64
CA LEU A 31 21.59 14.15 2.50
C LEU A 31 21.42 15.16 1.35
N ASN A 32 21.29 16.47 1.63
CA ASN A 32 21.09 17.48 0.58
C ASN A 32 22.18 17.50 -0.49
N LYS A 33 23.36 16.97 -0.21
CA LYS A 33 24.49 16.91 -1.15
C LYS A 33 24.28 15.86 -2.25
N HIS A 34 23.41 14.91 -2.01
CA HIS A 34 23.22 13.70 -2.81
C HIS A 34 21.84 13.63 -3.48
N ILE A 35 20.94 14.57 -3.19
CA ILE A 35 19.56 14.59 -3.71
C ILE A 35 19.27 15.88 -4.47
N GLY A 36 18.21 15.85 -5.26
CA GLY A 36 17.73 17.00 -6.04
C GLY A 36 16.56 16.60 -6.91
N ALA A 37 15.88 17.59 -7.49
CA ALA A 37 14.69 17.36 -8.33
C ALA A 37 14.94 16.43 -9.53
N TYR A 38 16.19 16.32 -9.98
CA TYR A 38 16.61 15.50 -11.15
C TYR A 38 17.69 14.45 -10.80
N THR A 39 17.94 14.23 -9.52
CA THR A 39 18.89 13.21 -9.03
C THR A 39 18.10 12.14 -8.29
N ASP A 40 17.93 12.29 -7.00
CA ASP A 40 17.13 11.41 -6.15
C ASP A 40 16.06 12.24 -5.44
N VAL A 41 14.82 11.76 -5.46
CA VAL A 41 13.66 12.44 -4.83
C VAL A 41 13.12 11.54 -3.73
N PRO A 42 13.57 11.74 -2.48
CA PRO A 42 13.10 10.95 -1.34
C PRO A 42 11.62 11.18 -1.05
N ALA A 43 10.97 10.16 -0.48
CA ALA A 43 9.60 10.18 -0.03
C ALA A 43 9.48 9.74 1.43
N GLY A 44 8.33 9.97 2.05
CA GLY A 44 8.02 9.41 3.36
C GLY A 44 7.92 7.89 3.32
N ASP A 45 8.28 7.26 4.44
CA ASP A 45 8.17 5.84 4.70
C ASP A 45 7.89 5.63 6.20
N ILE A 46 8.23 4.49 6.79
CA ILE A 46 7.97 4.20 8.20
C ILE A 46 8.50 5.34 9.10
N GLY A 47 7.62 5.92 9.89
CA GLY A 47 7.93 6.99 10.84
C GLY A 47 8.18 8.37 10.21
N VAL A 48 8.07 8.53 8.90
CA VAL A 48 8.27 9.80 8.18
C VAL A 48 6.99 10.22 7.49
N SER A 49 6.33 11.22 8.05
CA SER A 49 5.11 11.82 7.53
C SER A 49 5.38 13.16 6.81
N SER A 50 4.33 13.83 6.37
CA SER A 50 4.43 15.18 5.81
C SER A 50 5.04 16.19 6.78
N ARG A 51 4.94 15.96 8.11
CA ARG A 51 5.56 16.77 9.15
C ARG A 51 7.09 16.71 9.05
N GLU A 52 7.66 15.52 9.06
CA GLU A 52 9.10 15.31 8.93
C GLU A 52 9.61 15.80 7.57
N LEU A 53 8.88 15.49 6.51
CA LEU A 53 9.17 16.00 5.16
C LEU A 53 9.20 17.53 5.11
N GLY A 54 8.30 18.20 5.84
CA GLY A 54 8.31 19.66 5.96
C GLY A 54 9.59 20.21 6.57
N TRP A 55 10.07 19.61 7.65
CA TRP A 55 11.33 20.00 8.28
C TRP A 55 12.53 19.70 7.38
N MET A 56 12.51 18.58 6.68
CA MET A 56 13.56 18.21 5.73
C MET A 56 13.59 19.13 4.52
N PHE A 57 12.41 19.47 3.96
CA PHE A 57 12.30 20.39 2.83
C PHE A 57 12.78 21.81 3.19
N GLY A 58 12.40 22.31 4.37
CA GLY A 58 12.88 23.58 4.88
C GLY A 58 14.40 23.62 5.04
N ALA A 59 14.99 22.54 5.57
CA ALA A 59 16.44 22.40 5.71
C ALA A 59 17.15 22.33 4.33
N TYR A 60 16.60 21.58 3.38
CA TYR A 60 17.09 21.51 2.00
C TYR A 60 17.09 22.89 1.34
N ARG A 61 15.94 23.58 1.39
CA ARG A 61 15.78 24.92 0.83
C ARG A 61 16.82 25.89 1.38
N ASN A 62 17.05 25.86 2.69
CA ASN A 62 18.06 26.73 3.33
C ASN A 62 19.48 26.37 2.90
N ALA A 63 19.81 25.07 2.78
CA ALA A 63 21.16 24.63 2.42
C ALA A 63 21.49 24.87 0.93
N ARG A 64 20.50 24.69 0.04
CA ARG A 64 20.69 24.76 -1.42
C ARG A 64 20.25 26.10 -2.01
N ASN A 65 19.55 26.94 -1.26
CA ASN A 65 18.92 28.17 -1.74
C ASN A 65 18.03 27.96 -2.98
N ARG A 66 17.25 26.88 -2.96
CA ARG A 66 16.39 26.48 -4.08
C ARG A 66 15.01 26.06 -3.59
N TRP A 67 13.98 26.46 -4.35
CA TRP A 67 12.64 25.93 -4.25
C TRP A 67 12.39 25.05 -5.47
N GLU A 68 12.51 23.74 -5.29
CA GLU A 68 12.41 22.77 -6.38
C GLU A 68 11.71 21.49 -5.91
N GLY A 69 11.35 20.62 -6.87
CA GLY A 69 10.60 19.37 -6.64
C GLY A 69 11.41 18.25 -6.00
N VAL A 70 12.21 18.55 -4.99
CA VAL A 70 12.88 17.56 -4.14
C VAL A 70 11.93 17.09 -3.06
N LEU A 71 11.92 15.83 -2.70
CA LEU A 71 10.98 15.16 -1.80
C LEU A 71 9.56 15.04 -2.37
N THR A 72 8.88 13.95 -2.06
CA THR A 72 7.45 13.76 -2.34
C THR A 72 6.68 13.43 -1.07
N GLY A 73 5.37 13.65 -1.08
CA GLY A 73 4.53 13.65 0.12
C GLY A 73 4.56 14.99 0.86
N LYS A 74 4.89 16.06 0.12
CA LYS A 74 4.90 17.44 0.64
C LYS A 74 3.49 17.92 0.98
N GLY A 75 3.41 18.92 1.86
CA GLY A 75 2.16 19.64 2.10
C GLY A 75 1.71 20.46 0.88
N LEU A 76 0.42 20.62 0.72
CA LEU A 76 -0.17 21.31 -0.47
C LEU A 76 0.34 22.73 -0.64
N SER A 77 0.59 23.46 0.45
CA SER A 77 1.08 24.85 0.40
C SER A 77 2.54 25.00 -0.02
N TRP A 78 3.27 23.89 -0.18
CA TRP A 78 4.69 23.91 -0.54
C TRP A 78 5.07 22.80 -1.55
N GLY A 79 4.17 22.53 -2.49
CA GLY A 79 4.44 21.71 -3.67
C GLY A 79 3.96 20.27 -3.59
N GLY A 80 3.12 19.94 -2.62
CA GLY A 80 2.48 18.61 -2.52
C GLY A 80 1.37 18.39 -3.55
N SER A 81 1.01 17.15 -3.75
CA SER A 81 -0.10 16.73 -4.59
C SER A 81 -1.31 16.32 -3.76
N LEU A 82 -2.50 16.64 -4.24
CA LEU A 82 -3.75 16.00 -3.79
C LEU A 82 -3.66 14.48 -4.03
N ILE A 83 -4.47 13.71 -3.31
CA ILE A 83 -4.51 12.23 -3.34
C ILE A 83 -3.20 11.55 -2.89
N ARG A 84 -2.12 12.28 -2.56
CA ARG A 84 -0.88 11.63 -2.12
C ARG A 84 -1.02 10.84 -0.81
N PRO A 85 -1.71 11.34 0.24
CA PRO A 85 -1.99 10.56 1.45
C PRO A 85 -2.81 9.31 1.18
N GLU A 86 -3.81 9.41 0.31
CA GLU A 86 -4.76 8.35 -0.04
C GLU A 86 -4.14 7.28 -0.95
N ALA A 87 -3.16 7.66 -1.73
CA ALA A 87 -2.70 6.96 -2.94
C ALA A 87 -2.35 5.49 -2.75
N THR A 88 -1.71 5.11 -1.66
CA THR A 88 -1.33 3.71 -1.43
C THR A 88 -2.57 2.86 -1.16
N GLY A 89 -3.45 3.31 -0.25
CA GLY A 89 -4.69 2.62 0.08
C GLY A 89 -5.66 2.57 -1.11
N TYR A 90 -5.87 3.69 -1.80
CA TYR A 90 -6.73 3.76 -2.99
C TYR A 90 -6.17 2.89 -4.11
N GLY A 91 -4.89 3.01 -4.40
CA GLY A 91 -4.24 2.21 -5.46
C GLY A 91 -4.31 0.71 -5.20
N LEU A 92 -4.14 0.27 -3.94
CA LEU A 92 -4.33 -1.11 -3.53
C LEU A 92 -5.74 -1.60 -3.88
N VAL A 93 -6.76 -0.83 -3.52
CA VAL A 93 -8.16 -1.19 -3.78
C VAL A 93 -8.45 -1.20 -5.28
N TYR A 94 -7.94 -0.24 -6.06
CA TYR A 94 -8.07 -0.26 -7.52
C TYR A 94 -7.40 -1.48 -8.15
N TYR A 95 -6.23 -1.86 -7.67
CA TYR A 95 -5.55 -3.08 -8.15
C TYR A 95 -6.40 -4.32 -7.90
N VAL A 96 -6.96 -4.47 -6.69
CA VAL A 96 -7.83 -5.60 -6.33
C VAL A 96 -9.14 -5.58 -7.09
N GLU A 97 -9.72 -4.40 -7.37
CA GLU A 97 -10.92 -4.28 -8.22
C GLU A 97 -10.66 -4.87 -9.61
N HIS A 98 -9.47 -4.64 -10.18
CA HIS A 98 -9.10 -5.26 -11.46
C HIS A 98 -8.89 -6.78 -11.34
N MET A 99 -8.37 -7.27 -10.19
CA MET A 99 -8.29 -8.72 -9.93
C MET A 99 -9.68 -9.35 -9.89
N ILE A 100 -10.63 -8.75 -9.14
CA ILE A 100 -12.00 -9.23 -9.00
C ILE A 100 -12.72 -9.22 -10.36
N ASN A 101 -12.62 -8.10 -11.06
CA ASN A 101 -13.27 -7.93 -12.37
C ASN A 101 -12.74 -8.92 -13.39
N TYR A 102 -11.42 -9.12 -13.47
CA TYR A 102 -10.84 -10.10 -14.39
C TYR A 102 -11.22 -11.53 -14.02
N ALA A 103 -11.13 -11.92 -12.75
CA ALA A 103 -11.45 -13.27 -12.28
C ALA A 103 -12.92 -13.65 -12.54
N SER A 104 -13.82 -12.69 -12.48
CA SER A 104 -15.27 -12.88 -12.68
C SER A 104 -15.72 -12.68 -14.14
N GLY A 105 -14.81 -12.40 -15.06
CA GLY A 105 -15.18 -12.05 -16.44
C GLY A 105 -15.98 -10.75 -16.56
N GLY A 106 -15.77 -9.81 -15.65
CA GLY A 106 -16.40 -8.48 -15.66
C GLY A 106 -17.74 -8.39 -14.93
N THR A 107 -18.13 -9.42 -14.18
CA THR A 107 -19.45 -9.48 -13.54
C THR A 107 -19.46 -9.06 -12.07
N GLU A 108 -18.30 -9.07 -11.40
CA GLU A 108 -18.18 -8.75 -9.99
C GLU A 108 -17.29 -7.51 -9.74
N SER A 109 -17.49 -6.90 -8.58
CA SER A 109 -16.75 -5.76 -8.06
C SER A 109 -16.58 -5.90 -6.54
N PHE A 110 -16.11 -4.86 -5.86
CA PHE A 110 -16.10 -4.83 -4.38
C PHE A 110 -17.48 -4.87 -3.74
N LYS A 111 -18.55 -4.58 -4.50
CA LYS A 111 -19.91 -4.54 -3.96
C LYS A 111 -20.30 -5.87 -3.31
N GLY A 112 -20.61 -5.82 -2.02
CA GLY A 112 -20.98 -6.99 -1.21
C GLY A 112 -19.83 -7.88 -0.77
N LYS A 113 -18.57 -7.55 -1.09
CA LYS A 113 -17.39 -8.31 -0.64
C LYS A 113 -17.08 -8.03 0.82
N ARG A 114 -16.71 -9.07 1.55
CA ARG A 114 -16.26 -9.03 2.94
C ARG A 114 -14.74 -8.90 2.96
N VAL A 115 -14.23 -7.82 3.53
CA VAL A 115 -12.80 -7.43 3.41
C VAL A 115 -12.14 -7.36 4.77
N ALA A 116 -11.14 -8.21 5.00
CA ALA A 116 -10.29 -8.13 6.19
C ALA A 116 -9.08 -7.22 5.91
N ILE A 117 -8.81 -6.29 6.80
CA ILE A 117 -7.69 -5.35 6.71
C ILE A 117 -6.89 -5.39 8.01
N THR A 118 -5.56 -5.46 7.92
CA THR A 118 -4.66 -5.22 9.04
C THR A 118 -4.10 -3.81 9.03
N GLY A 119 -3.60 -3.40 10.18
CA GLY A 119 -3.12 -2.04 10.38
C GLY A 119 -4.23 -1.07 10.76
N SER A 120 -3.81 0.10 11.17
CA SER A 120 -4.66 1.25 11.48
C SER A 120 -3.96 2.56 11.12
N GLY A 121 -2.89 2.45 10.33
CA GLY A 121 -2.16 3.57 9.77
C GLY A 121 -2.78 4.08 8.47
N ASN A 122 -2.05 4.95 7.79
CA ASN A 122 -2.51 5.65 6.59
C ASN A 122 -3.05 4.69 5.50
N VAL A 123 -2.29 3.65 5.17
CA VAL A 123 -2.67 2.69 4.11
C VAL A 123 -3.97 1.97 4.47
N ALA A 124 -4.07 1.44 5.69
CA ALA A 124 -5.26 0.73 6.17
C ALA A 124 -6.51 1.62 6.19
N GLN A 125 -6.39 2.86 6.67
CA GLN A 125 -7.49 3.82 6.73
C GLN A 125 -8.04 4.14 5.34
N TYR A 126 -7.19 4.49 4.39
CA TYR A 126 -7.63 4.86 3.05
C TYR A 126 -8.07 3.65 2.22
N ALA A 127 -7.46 2.47 2.42
CA ALA A 127 -7.99 1.23 1.84
C ALA A 127 -9.40 0.93 2.36
N ALA A 128 -9.61 1.05 3.68
CA ALA A 128 -10.93 0.83 4.28
C ALA A 128 -11.98 1.81 3.74
N LEU A 129 -11.67 3.12 3.68
CA LEU A 129 -12.59 4.12 3.13
C LEU A 129 -12.95 3.83 1.67
N LYS A 130 -11.97 3.46 0.84
CA LYS A 130 -12.23 3.15 -0.58
C LYS A 130 -13.03 1.86 -0.75
N VAL A 131 -12.76 0.82 0.05
CA VAL A 131 -13.57 -0.41 0.06
C VAL A 131 -15.03 -0.10 0.40
N ILE A 132 -15.27 0.72 1.44
CA ILE A 132 -16.64 1.12 1.84
C ILE A 132 -17.32 1.92 0.71
N GLU A 133 -16.60 2.86 0.10
CA GLU A 133 -17.09 3.65 -1.04
C GLU A 133 -17.53 2.76 -2.21
N LEU A 134 -16.79 1.68 -2.48
CA LEU A 134 -17.11 0.71 -3.54
C LEU A 134 -18.15 -0.35 -3.12
N GLY A 135 -18.72 -0.22 -1.93
CA GLY A 135 -19.79 -1.08 -1.43
C GLY A 135 -19.34 -2.40 -0.80
N GLY A 136 -18.08 -2.52 -0.45
CA GLY A 136 -17.54 -3.63 0.35
C GLY A 136 -17.73 -3.40 1.85
N THR A 137 -17.66 -4.47 2.63
CA THR A 137 -17.77 -4.46 4.10
C THR A 137 -16.40 -4.70 4.72
N VAL A 138 -15.89 -3.72 5.43
CA VAL A 138 -14.60 -3.83 6.15
C VAL A 138 -14.81 -4.54 7.48
N LEU A 139 -14.13 -5.66 7.68
CA LEU A 139 -14.32 -6.56 8.83
C LEU A 139 -13.35 -6.31 9.98
N SER A 140 -12.18 -5.73 9.71
CA SER A 140 -11.14 -5.63 10.72
C SER A 140 -10.20 -4.45 10.51
N LEU A 141 -9.66 -3.96 11.62
CA LEU A 141 -8.45 -3.15 11.71
C LEU A 141 -7.57 -3.68 12.84
N SER A 142 -6.27 -3.44 12.79
CA SER A 142 -5.35 -3.91 13.83
C SER A 142 -4.23 -2.91 14.14
N ASP A 143 -3.62 -3.09 15.29
CA ASP A 143 -2.34 -2.46 15.62
C ASP A 143 -1.40 -3.49 16.29
N SER A 144 -0.27 -3.03 16.82
CA SER A 144 0.72 -3.91 17.48
C SER A 144 0.22 -4.57 18.78
N LYS A 145 -0.95 -4.17 19.29
CA LYS A 145 -1.53 -4.69 20.53
C LYS A 145 -2.66 -5.69 20.30
N GLY A 146 -3.25 -5.70 19.08
CA GLY A 146 -4.34 -6.60 18.74
C GLY A 146 -5.20 -6.11 17.58
N SER A 147 -6.37 -6.71 17.44
CA SER A 147 -7.30 -6.43 16.35
C SER A 147 -8.69 -6.11 16.86
N ILE A 148 -9.38 -5.20 16.19
CA ILE A 148 -10.84 -5.04 16.27
C ILE A 148 -11.43 -5.79 15.08
N VAL A 149 -12.37 -6.70 15.37
CA VAL A 149 -13.01 -7.55 14.37
C VAL A 149 -14.51 -7.40 14.48
N ALA A 150 -15.17 -7.21 13.34
CA ALA A 150 -16.62 -7.18 13.23
C ALA A 150 -17.23 -8.58 13.48
N THR A 151 -18.41 -8.62 14.05
CA THR A 151 -19.17 -9.83 14.35
C THR A 151 -20.47 -9.83 13.52
N GLY A 152 -20.87 -10.99 13.02
CA GLY A 152 -22.07 -11.12 12.19
C GLY A 152 -21.97 -10.30 10.89
N ASP A 153 -22.98 -9.49 10.63
CA ASP A 153 -23.06 -8.63 9.43
C ASP A 153 -22.54 -7.21 9.68
N ALA A 154 -21.93 -6.94 10.83
CA ALA A 154 -21.35 -5.63 11.14
C ALA A 154 -20.14 -5.35 10.23
N GLY A 155 -19.85 -4.06 10.06
CA GLY A 155 -18.68 -3.59 9.32
C GLY A 155 -18.27 -2.20 9.78
N PHE A 156 -17.00 -1.86 9.61
CA PHE A 156 -16.51 -0.52 9.91
C PHE A 156 -17.21 0.53 9.05
N THR A 157 -17.54 1.67 9.67
CA THR A 157 -18.11 2.83 8.97
C THR A 157 -17.06 3.89 8.70
N PRO A 158 -17.31 4.84 7.79
CA PRO A 158 -16.40 5.96 7.56
C PRO A 158 -16.09 6.78 8.83
N GLU A 159 -17.07 6.91 9.73
CA GLU A 159 -16.92 7.61 11.01
C GLU A 159 -15.96 6.88 11.94
N MET A 160 -16.03 5.54 11.99
CA MET A 160 -15.09 4.71 12.77
C MET A 160 -13.67 4.82 12.23
N ILE A 161 -13.49 4.87 10.90
CA ILE A 161 -12.19 5.08 10.27
C ILE A 161 -11.65 6.47 10.62
N THR A 162 -12.50 7.50 10.56
CA THR A 162 -12.13 8.88 10.95
C THR A 162 -11.73 8.95 12.43
N ALA A 163 -12.47 8.29 13.33
CA ALA A 163 -12.12 8.20 14.74
C ALA A 163 -10.78 7.46 14.96
N THR A 164 -10.54 6.39 14.18
CA THR A 164 -9.24 5.69 14.17
C THR A 164 -8.10 6.63 13.77
N ALA A 165 -8.30 7.43 12.73
CA ALA A 165 -7.31 8.41 12.28
C ALA A 165 -6.98 9.43 13.37
N ALA A 166 -7.99 9.96 14.06
CA ALA A 166 -7.81 10.89 15.19
C ALA A 166 -6.99 10.27 16.33
N LEU A 167 -7.28 9.01 16.71
CA LEU A 167 -6.48 8.29 17.70
C LEU A 167 -5.02 8.16 17.30
N LYS A 168 -4.75 7.88 16.02
CA LYS A 168 -3.37 7.75 15.51
C LYS A 168 -2.61 9.07 15.51
N VAL A 169 -3.26 10.20 15.24
CA VAL A 169 -2.65 11.53 15.38
C VAL A 169 -2.23 11.77 16.84
N GLU A 170 -3.05 11.34 17.80
CA GLU A 170 -2.74 11.41 19.23
C GLU A 170 -1.78 10.31 19.73
N ARG A 171 -1.30 9.43 18.83
CA ARG A 171 -0.43 8.26 19.14
C ARG A 171 -1.06 7.27 20.12
N LYS A 172 -2.38 7.18 20.16
CA LYS A 172 -3.16 6.26 20.98
C LYS A 172 -3.31 4.89 20.32
N ALA A 173 -3.62 3.89 21.15
CA ALA A 173 -3.86 2.52 20.69
C ALA A 173 -5.30 2.33 20.22
N LEU A 174 -5.55 1.30 19.39
CA LEU A 174 -6.89 0.93 18.93
C LEU A 174 -7.83 0.51 20.10
N THR A 175 -7.28 0.09 21.23
CA THR A 175 -8.08 -0.20 22.45
C THR A 175 -8.88 0.99 22.96
N GLU A 176 -8.54 2.21 22.53
CA GLU A 176 -9.25 3.43 22.91
C GLU A 176 -10.35 3.81 21.92
N LEU A 177 -10.50 3.06 20.80
CA LEU A 177 -11.61 3.25 19.90
C LEU A 177 -12.91 2.76 20.55
N SER A 178 -13.92 3.61 20.56
CA SER A 178 -15.27 3.21 21.01
C SER A 178 -15.87 2.25 19.99
N ILE A 179 -16.16 1.03 20.41
CA ILE A 179 -16.82 0.01 19.61
C ILE A 179 -18.12 -0.43 20.29
N ASP A 180 -19.12 -0.78 19.51
CA ASP A 180 -20.38 -1.34 19.97
C ASP A 180 -20.37 -2.89 20.01
N SER A 181 -21.51 -3.51 20.30
CA SER A 181 -21.66 -4.97 20.36
C SER A 181 -21.47 -5.70 19.05
N GLY A 182 -21.42 -4.96 17.93
CA GLY A 182 -21.10 -5.50 16.59
C GLY A 182 -19.61 -5.75 16.38
N PHE A 183 -18.76 -5.44 17.35
CA PHE A 183 -17.31 -5.59 17.26
C PHE A 183 -16.73 -6.22 18.52
N ARG A 184 -15.59 -6.89 18.36
CA ARG A 184 -14.80 -7.40 19.49
C ARG A 184 -13.33 -7.02 19.31
N TYR A 185 -12.70 -6.67 20.43
CA TYR A 185 -11.24 -6.50 20.47
C TYR A 185 -10.57 -7.80 20.88
N ILE A 186 -9.53 -8.18 20.16
CA ILE A 186 -8.76 -9.42 20.39
C ILE A 186 -7.30 -9.03 20.63
N ALA A 187 -6.90 -9.11 21.91
CA ALA A 187 -5.56 -8.74 22.32
C ALA A 187 -4.49 -9.69 21.75
N GLY A 188 -3.40 -9.15 21.26
CA GLY A 188 -2.23 -9.89 20.78
C GLY A 188 -2.43 -10.69 19.49
N ALA A 189 -3.62 -10.66 18.89
CA ALA A 189 -3.94 -11.41 17.68
C ALA A 189 -4.03 -10.50 16.44
N ARG A 190 -3.60 -11.03 15.30
CA ARG A 190 -3.94 -10.51 13.98
C ARG A 190 -5.31 -11.04 13.55
N PRO A 191 -6.05 -10.34 12.66
CA PRO A 191 -7.45 -10.70 12.40
C PRO A 191 -7.63 -11.96 11.55
N TRP A 192 -6.58 -12.48 10.91
CA TRP A 192 -6.67 -13.48 9.85
C TRP A 192 -7.37 -14.78 10.21
N LYS A 193 -7.27 -15.21 11.48
CA LYS A 193 -7.94 -16.39 12.03
C LYS A 193 -9.27 -16.06 12.70
N GLU A 194 -9.64 -14.80 12.79
CA GLU A 194 -10.72 -14.29 13.64
C GLU A 194 -11.90 -13.70 12.87
N VAL A 195 -11.70 -13.35 11.59
CA VAL A 195 -12.71 -12.62 10.78
C VAL A 195 -13.86 -13.48 10.26
N GLY A 196 -13.80 -14.81 10.45
CA GLY A 196 -14.80 -15.71 9.86
C GLY A 196 -14.74 -15.69 8.34
N GLN A 197 -15.91 -15.75 7.68
CA GLN A 197 -15.97 -15.71 6.21
C GLN A 197 -15.45 -14.38 5.66
N VAL A 198 -14.55 -14.46 4.68
CA VAL A 198 -13.89 -13.30 4.05
C VAL A 198 -13.69 -13.57 2.56
N ASP A 199 -13.87 -12.55 1.73
CA ASP A 199 -13.62 -12.62 0.28
C ASP A 199 -12.27 -12.04 -0.10
N VAL A 200 -11.86 -10.96 0.60
CA VAL A 200 -10.65 -10.19 0.30
C VAL A 200 -9.84 -9.98 1.57
N ALA A 201 -8.53 -10.20 1.50
CA ALA A 201 -7.59 -9.91 2.59
C ALA A 201 -6.53 -8.90 2.14
N LEU A 202 -6.43 -7.80 2.89
CA LEU A 202 -5.51 -6.69 2.61
C LEU A 202 -4.54 -6.49 3.77
N PRO A 203 -3.34 -7.11 3.74
CA PRO A 203 -2.28 -6.83 4.69
C PRO A 203 -1.78 -5.39 4.51
N CYS A 204 -2.05 -4.51 5.48
CA CYS A 204 -1.75 -3.07 5.42
C CYS A 204 -0.97 -2.54 6.63
N ALA A 205 -0.34 -3.42 7.41
CA ALA A 205 0.38 -3.05 8.62
C ALA A 205 1.90 -3.10 8.44
N THR A 206 2.48 -4.29 8.49
CA THR A 206 3.93 -4.47 8.54
C THR A 206 4.39 -5.65 7.68
N GLN A 207 5.72 -5.79 7.56
CA GLN A 207 6.32 -6.94 6.89
C GLN A 207 6.00 -8.23 7.63
N ASN A 208 5.84 -9.34 6.87
CA ASN A 208 5.64 -10.69 7.37
C ASN A 208 4.47 -10.83 8.37
N GLU A 209 3.41 -10.09 8.14
CA GLU A 209 2.22 -10.09 9.00
C GLU A 209 1.21 -11.19 8.66
N VAL A 210 1.39 -11.90 7.54
CA VAL A 210 0.63 -13.09 7.19
C VAL A 210 1.60 -14.27 7.17
N SER A 211 1.48 -15.15 8.15
CA SER A 211 2.26 -16.41 8.21
C SER A 211 1.63 -17.51 7.36
N GLY A 212 2.33 -18.65 7.19
CA GLY A 212 1.78 -19.81 6.49
C GLY A 212 0.46 -20.28 7.10
N ASP A 213 0.40 -20.44 8.42
CA ASP A 213 -0.82 -20.87 9.14
C ASP A 213 -1.98 -19.89 8.97
N GLU A 214 -1.68 -18.57 8.89
CA GLU A 214 -2.69 -17.54 8.67
C GLU A 214 -3.16 -17.52 7.21
N ALA A 215 -2.29 -17.86 6.27
CA ALA A 215 -2.66 -18.05 4.88
C ALA A 215 -3.61 -19.24 4.71
N GLU A 216 -3.31 -20.37 5.34
CA GLU A 216 -4.23 -21.54 5.37
C GLU A 216 -5.58 -21.18 6.00
N ALA A 217 -5.59 -20.40 7.07
CA ALA A 217 -6.83 -19.94 7.71
C ALA A 217 -7.64 -19.01 6.78
N LEU A 218 -7.00 -18.10 6.04
CA LEU A 218 -7.65 -17.25 5.05
C LEU A 218 -8.26 -18.06 3.91
N VAL A 219 -7.54 -19.06 3.40
CA VAL A 219 -8.06 -20.00 2.40
C VAL A 219 -9.30 -20.71 2.92
N ALA A 220 -9.23 -21.27 4.13
CA ALA A 220 -10.35 -21.97 4.76
C ALA A 220 -11.55 -21.04 5.05
N ALA A 221 -11.30 -19.74 5.28
CA ALA A 221 -12.32 -18.71 5.46
C ALA A 221 -12.98 -18.25 4.15
N GLY A 222 -12.51 -18.72 3.00
CA GLY A 222 -13.06 -18.44 1.68
C GLY A 222 -12.43 -17.24 0.96
N ALA A 223 -11.29 -16.72 1.45
CA ALA A 223 -10.59 -15.63 0.79
C ALA A 223 -10.16 -16.02 -0.64
N LYS A 224 -10.60 -15.23 -1.62
CA LYS A 224 -10.22 -15.41 -3.04
C LYS A 224 -9.20 -14.39 -3.51
N PHE A 225 -9.17 -13.22 -2.89
CA PHE A 225 -8.28 -12.13 -3.29
C PHE A 225 -7.44 -11.68 -2.11
N ILE A 226 -6.13 -11.82 -2.22
CA ILE A 226 -5.17 -11.34 -1.25
C ILE A 226 -4.26 -10.34 -1.96
N ALA A 227 -4.08 -9.14 -1.41
CA ALA A 227 -3.17 -8.15 -1.99
C ALA A 227 -2.48 -7.32 -0.90
N GLU A 228 -1.18 -7.19 -1.02
CA GLU A 228 -0.36 -6.51 -0.02
C GLU A 228 -0.40 -5.00 -0.17
N GLY A 229 -0.96 -4.32 0.83
CA GLY A 229 -0.82 -2.87 1.02
C GLY A 229 0.49 -2.50 1.70
N SER A 230 0.99 -3.36 2.57
CA SER A 230 2.32 -3.25 3.17
C SER A 230 3.41 -3.82 2.24
N ASN A 231 4.66 -3.42 2.47
CA ASN A 231 5.79 -4.02 1.76
C ASN A 231 6.11 -5.39 2.36
N MET A 232 6.03 -6.45 1.55
CA MET A 232 6.30 -7.82 1.99
C MET A 232 5.40 -8.25 3.17
N GLY A 233 4.10 -8.00 3.08
CA GLY A 233 3.12 -8.34 4.12
C GLY A 233 2.99 -9.82 4.39
N CYS A 234 3.19 -10.66 3.37
CA CYS A 234 3.13 -12.12 3.46
C CYS A 234 4.53 -12.73 3.59
N THR A 235 4.65 -13.76 4.43
CA THR A 235 5.87 -14.58 4.48
C THR A 235 6.00 -15.45 3.21
N LEU A 236 7.17 -16.03 2.98
CA LEU A 236 7.37 -16.93 1.83
C LEU A 236 6.46 -18.15 1.90
N GLU A 237 6.19 -18.64 3.10
CA GLU A 237 5.27 -19.76 3.33
C GLU A 237 3.83 -19.38 2.98
N ALA A 238 3.40 -18.16 3.33
CA ALA A 238 2.08 -17.67 2.96
C ALA A 238 1.95 -17.54 1.44
N ILE A 239 2.95 -16.94 0.77
CA ILE A 239 2.98 -16.83 -0.68
C ILE A 239 2.95 -18.21 -1.34
N ALA A 240 3.72 -19.17 -0.82
CA ALA A 240 3.74 -20.54 -1.32
C ALA A 240 2.37 -21.23 -1.18
N CYS A 241 1.65 -20.97 -0.06
CA CYS A 241 0.27 -21.44 0.14
C CYS A 241 -0.66 -20.88 -0.94
N PHE A 242 -0.69 -19.56 -1.14
CA PHE A 242 -1.56 -18.92 -2.13
C PHE A 242 -1.23 -19.36 -3.57
N GLU A 243 0.05 -19.47 -3.92
CA GLU A 243 0.47 -19.92 -5.24
C GLU A 243 0.16 -21.41 -5.47
N LYS A 244 0.14 -22.24 -4.41
CA LYS A 244 -0.32 -23.63 -4.47
C LYS A 244 -1.81 -23.69 -4.77
N GLU A 245 -2.63 -22.94 -4.01
CA GLU A 245 -4.08 -22.88 -4.20
C GLU A 245 -4.43 -22.38 -5.63
N ARG A 246 -3.70 -21.38 -6.14
CA ARG A 246 -3.85 -20.91 -7.53
C ARG A 246 -3.67 -22.02 -8.56
N ARG A 247 -2.72 -22.92 -8.37
CA ARG A 247 -2.44 -24.03 -9.31
C ARG A 247 -3.42 -25.19 -9.17
N GLU A 248 -3.77 -25.56 -7.93
CA GLU A 248 -4.52 -26.78 -7.64
C GLU A 248 -6.03 -26.60 -7.74
N ASN A 249 -6.56 -25.42 -7.41
CA ASN A 249 -8.00 -25.13 -7.36
C ASN A 249 -8.49 -24.40 -8.61
N LYS A 250 -8.47 -25.09 -9.75
CA LYS A 250 -8.94 -24.58 -11.04
C LYS A 250 -10.40 -24.10 -10.95
N GLY A 251 -10.63 -22.83 -11.28
CA GLY A 251 -11.97 -22.21 -11.25
C GLY A 251 -12.36 -21.57 -9.91
N GLU A 252 -11.73 -21.95 -8.80
CA GLU A 252 -11.91 -21.37 -7.47
C GLU A 252 -10.60 -20.81 -6.92
N ALA A 253 -9.63 -20.59 -7.80
CA ALA A 253 -8.28 -20.24 -7.44
C ALA A 253 -8.16 -18.91 -6.69
N ILE A 254 -7.18 -18.86 -5.80
CA ILE A 254 -6.80 -17.64 -5.09
C ILE A 254 -5.98 -16.74 -6.01
N TRP A 255 -6.26 -15.45 -5.95
CA TRP A 255 -5.51 -14.40 -6.59
C TRP A 255 -4.66 -13.67 -5.56
N TYR A 256 -3.35 -13.71 -5.75
CA TYR A 256 -2.42 -13.02 -4.88
C TYR A 256 -1.71 -11.89 -5.61
N GLY A 257 -1.94 -10.65 -5.16
CA GLY A 257 -1.30 -9.42 -5.63
C GLY A 257 -0.09 -9.06 -4.77
N PRO A 258 1.16 -9.22 -5.27
CA PRO A 258 2.35 -8.90 -4.49
C PRO A 258 2.47 -7.39 -4.25
N GLY A 259 2.99 -6.98 -3.09
CA GLY A 259 3.09 -5.57 -2.68
C GLY A 259 3.82 -4.69 -3.68
N LYS A 260 4.87 -5.20 -4.33
CA LYS A 260 5.61 -4.48 -5.38
C LYS A 260 4.75 -3.98 -6.55
N ALA A 261 3.57 -4.57 -6.76
CA ALA A 261 2.57 -4.15 -7.74
C ALA A 261 1.35 -3.55 -7.04
N ALA A 262 0.75 -4.26 -6.08
CA ALA A 262 -0.51 -3.88 -5.48
C ALA A 262 -0.44 -2.57 -4.68
N ASN A 263 0.68 -2.28 -4.01
CA ASN A 263 0.87 -1.03 -3.24
C ASN A 263 1.54 0.12 -4.02
N ALA A 264 1.72 -0.03 -5.32
CA ALA A 264 2.41 0.96 -6.16
C ALA A 264 1.69 2.32 -6.27
N GLY A 265 0.46 2.45 -5.77
CA GLY A 265 -0.30 3.70 -5.79
C GLY A 265 0.43 4.88 -5.14
N GLY A 266 1.09 4.65 -4.00
CA GLY A 266 1.88 5.68 -3.32
C GLY A 266 3.01 6.24 -4.18
N VAL A 267 3.81 5.38 -4.79
CA VAL A 267 4.91 5.80 -5.68
C VAL A 267 4.38 6.37 -7.00
N ALA A 268 3.24 5.89 -7.49
CA ALA A 268 2.58 6.45 -8.67
C ALA A 268 2.24 7.94 -8.46
N VAL A 269 1.55 8.27 -7.36
CA VAL A 269 1.22 9.67 -7.06
C VAL A 269 2.46 10.48 -6.68
N SER A 270 3.51 9.87 -6.10
CA SER A 270 4.80 10.55 -5.98
C SER A 270 5.35 10.99 -7.34
N GLY A 271 5.27 10.14 -8.36
CA GLY A 271 5.64 10.49 -9.73
C GLY A 271 4.76 11.61 -10.32
N LEU A 272 3.46 11.58 -10.05
CA LEU A 272 2.54 12.66 -10.45
C LEU A 272 2.85 13.98 -9.73
N GLU A 273 3.22 13.93 -8.44
CA GLU A 273 3.69 15.11 -7.68
C GLU A 273 4.98 15.69 -8.30
N MET A 274 5.92 14.82 -8.67
CA MET A 274 7.14 15.26 -9.37
C MET A 274 6.81 15.93 -10.71
N ALA A 275 5.86 15.38 -11.48
CA ALA A 275 5.40 15.98 -12.74
C ALA A 275 4.76 17.34 -12.53
N GLN A 276 3.89 17.48 -11.52
CA GLN A 276 3.29 18.76 -11.13
C GLN A 276 4.36 19.78 -10.72
N ASN A 277 5.36 19.37 -9.94
CA ASN A 277 6.47 20.24 -9.53
C ASN A 277 7.30 20.70 -10.72
N SER A 278 7.60 19.80 -11.67
CA SER A 278 8.37 20.11 -12.87
C SER A 278 7.65 21.09 -13.79
N SER A 279 6.35 20.89 -13.98
CA SER A 279 5.51 21.78 -14.79
C SER A 279 5.10 23.06 -14.06
N ARG A 280 5.31 23.16 -12.74
CA ARG A 280 4.83 24.23 -11.86
C ARG A 280 3.32 24.40 -11.89
N MET A 281 2.59 23.31 -12.04
CA MET A 281 1.15 23.24 -12.06
C MET A 281 0.62 22.40 -10.92
N THR A 282 -0.62 22.62 -10.52
CA THR A 282 -1.36 21.78 -9.59
C THR A 282 -2.54 21.15 -10.32
N TRP A 283 -2.80 19.89 -10.04
CA TRP A 283 -3.94 19.14 -10.58
C TRP A 283 -5.02 18.99 -9.52
N SER A 284 -6.28 18.86 -9.95
CA SER A 284 -7.39 18.60 -9.06
C SER A 284 -7.29 17.17 -8.46
N SER A 285 -8.06 16.91 -7.42
CA SER A 285 -8.14 15.55 -6.85
C SER A 285 -8.67 14.53 -7.84
N GLU A 286 -9.64 14.93 -8.66
CA GLU A 286 -10.22 14.08 -9.70
C GLU A 286 -9.18 13.74 -10.77
N GLU A 287 -8.41 14.73 -11.25
CA GLU A 287 -7.35 14.50 -12.24
C GLU A 287 -6.26 13.55 -11.71
N VAL A 288 -5.87 13.68 -10.44
CA VAL A 288 -4.86 12.81 -9.83
C VAL A 288 -5.42 11.40 -9.60
N ASP A 289 -6.67 11.28 -9.11
CA ASP A 289 -7.31 9.99 -8.84
C ASP A 289 -7.56 9.21 -10.14
N ASP A 290 -8.01 9.88 -11.21
CA ASP A 290 -8.20 9.23 -12.51
C ASP A 290 -6.88 8.74 -13.13
N LYS A 291 -5.80 9.52 -12.97
CA LYS A 291 -4.46 9.05 -13.36
C LYS A 291 -4.01 7.86 -12.51
N LEU A 292 -4.27 7.88 -11.19
CA LEU A 292 -3.96 6.77 -10.29
C LEU A 292 -4.71 5.49 -10.70
N LYS A 293 -6.01 5.57 -10.99
CA LYS A 293 -6.82 4.45 -11.50
C LYS A 293 -6.20 3.85 -12.76
N GLY A 294 -5.86 4.71 -13.73
CA GLY A 294 -5.22 4.29 -14.97
C GLY A 294 -3.86 3.62 -14.75
N ILE A 295 -3.03 4.15 -13.84
CA ILE A 295 -1.73 3.56 -13.53
C ILE A 295 -1.89 2.19 -12.85
N MET A 296 -2.82 2.05 -11.90
CA MET A 296 -3.04 0.78 -11.20
C MET A 296 -3.65 -0.28 -12.13
N LYS A 297 -4.54 0.11 -13.06
CA LYS A 297 -5.02 -0.75 -14.13
C LYS A 297 -3.86 -1.28 -14.98
N ASN A 298 -3.03 -0.38 -15.49
CA ASN A 298 -1.88 -0.76 -16.31
C ASN A 298 -0.89 -1.63 -15.54
N CYS A 299 -0.71 -1.38 -14.24
CA CYS A 299 0.15 -2.20 -13.38
C CYS A 299 -0.38 -3.64 -13.28
N PHE A 300 -1.68 -3.81 -13.05
CA PHE A 300 -2.33 -5.13 -13.03
C PHE A 300 -2.22 -5.83 -14.38
N GLU A 301 -2.59 -5.15 -15.48
CA GLU A 301 -2.54 -5.69 -16.83
C GLU A 301 -1.13 -6.12 -17.23
N ASN A 302 -0.11 -5.32 -16.93
CA ASN A 302 1.28 -5.68 -17.16
C ASN A 302 1.71 -6.95 -16.42
N CYS A 303 1.31 -7.08 -15.14
CA CYS A 303 1.61 -8.30 -14.38
C CYS A 303 0.90 -9.52 -15.00
N LEU A 304 -0.35 -9.37 -15.38
CA LEU A 304 -1.17 -10.43 -15.93
C LEU A 304 -0.66 -10.90 -17.30
N GLU A 305 -0.46 -9.98 -18.23
CA GLU A 305 -0.04 -10.31 -19.60
C GLU A 305 1.40 -10.87 -19.62
N THR A 306 2.30 -10.30 -18.82
CA THR A 306 3.66 -10.84 -18.67
C THR A 306 3.65 -12.26 -18.09
N ALA A 307 2.78 -12.53 -17.11
CA ALA A 307 2.65 -13.89 -16.57
C ALA A 307 2.16 -14.87 -17.65
N LYS A 308 1.17 -14.49 -18.48
CA LYS A 308 0.68 -15.31 -19.59
C LYS A 308 1.74 -15.57 -20.63
N GLU A 309 2.52 -14.56 -20.98
CA GLU A 309 3.54 -14.64 -22.03
C GLU A 309 4.72 -15.54 -21.61
N TYR A 310 5.23 -15.36 -20.40
CA TYR A 310 6.50 -15.99 -19.98
C TYR A 310 6.35 -17.22 -19.10
N VAL A 311 5.21 -17.43 -18.44
CA VAL A 311 5.02 -18.53 -17.49
C VAL A 311 4.06 -19.60 -18.00
N THR A 312 3.34 -19.34 -19.07
CA THR A 312 2.36 -20.23 -19.72
C THR A 312 1.60 -21.09 -18.71
N PRO A 313 0.48 -20.61 -18.15
CA PRO A 313 -0.30 -21.40 -17.20
C PRO A 313 -0.73 -22.74 -17.80
N ALA A 314 -0.79 -23.79 -16.99
CA ALA A 314 -1.39 -25.04 -17.42
C ALA A 314 -2.90 -24.84 -17.71
N GLU A 315 -3.51 -25.77 -18.45
CA GLU A 315 -4.92 -25.67 -18.81
C GLU A 315 -5.81 -25.52 -17.55
N GLY A 316 -6.59 -24.46 -17.50
CA GLY A 316 -7.45 -24.11 -16.36
C GLY A 316 -6.72 -23.49 -15.16
N GLU A 317 -5.43 -23.22 -15.25
CA GLU A 317 -4.63 -22.53 -14.23
C GLU A 317 -4.67 -21.02 -14.48
N PHE A 318 -4.82 -20.22 -13.40
CA PHE A 318 -4.74 -18.76 -13.52
C PHE A 318 -3.28 -18.29 -13.58
N PRO A 319 -2.99 -17.16 -14.26
CA PRO A 319 -1.66 -16.58 -14.28
C PRO A 319 -1.16 -16.16 -12.92
N SER A 320 0.15 -16.36 -12.64
CA SER A 320 0.79 -15.92 -11.41
C SER A 320 1.14 -14.42 -11.47
N LEU A 321 0.44 -13.59 -10.73
CA LEU A 321 0.76 -12.16 -10.65
C LEU A 321 2.13 -11.91 -9.98
N VAL A 322 2.61 -12.83 -9.14
CA VAL A 322 3.97 -12.77 -8.57
C VAL A 322 5.02 -12.91 -9.66
N SER A 323 4.88 -13.93 -10.48
CA SER A 323 5.81 -14.17 -11.61
C SER A 323 5.73 -13.02 -12.61
N GLY A 324 4.52 -12.60 -12.96
CA GLY A 324 4.31 -11.49 -13.87
C GLY A 324 4.95 -10.19 -13.39
N ALA A 325 4.76 -9.83 -12.12
CA ALA A 325 5.36 -8.63 -11.53
C ALA A 325 6.89 -8.68 -11.55
N ASN A 326 7.47 -9.84 -11.23
CA ASN A 326 8.93 -10.03 -11.23
C ASN A 326 9.51 -9.91 -12.65
N ILE A 327 8.93 -10.60 -13.61
CA ILE A 327 9.42 -10.64 -14.99
C ILE A 327 9.21 -9.26 -15.65
N ALA A 328 8.04 -8.63 -15.50
CA ALA A 328 7.78 -7.30 -16.05
C ALA A 328 8.77 -6.26 -15.55
N GLY A 329 9.06 -6.26 -14.26
CA GLY A 329 10.07 -5.38 -13.65
C GLY A 329 11.48 -5.65 -14.19
N PHE A 330 11.88 -6.92 -14.21
CA PHE A 330 13.19 -7.34 -14.73
C PHE A 330 13.37 -7.00 -16.21
N SER A 331 12.40 -7.36 -17.06
CA SER A 331 12.50 -7.17 -18.52
C SER A 331 12.67 -5.70 -18.88
N LYS A 332 11.99 -4.80 -18.19
CA LYS A 332 12.12 -3.35 -18.40
C LYS A 332 13.54 -2.85 -18.10
N VAL A 333 14.12 -3.32 -16.98
CA VAL A 333 15.49 -2.94 -16.60
C VAL A 333 16.50 -3.58 -17.54
N ALA A 334 16.33 -4.86 -17.87
CA ALA A 334 17.21 -5.57 -18.79
C ALA A 334 17.26 -4.93 -20.20
N ALA A 335 16.10 -4.54 -20.73
CA ALA A 335 16.02 -3.83 -22.00
C ALA A 335 16.77 -2.49 -21.95
N ALA A 336 16.57 -1.70 -20.89
CA ALA A 336 17.25 -0.43 -20.71
C ALA A 336 18.78 -0.60 -20.60
N MET A 337 19.25 -1.61 -19.85
CA MET A 337 20.66 -1.94 -19.74
C MET A 337 21.25 -2.36 -21.08
N HIS A 338 20.49 -3.18 -21.82
CA HIS A 338 20.87 -3.57 -23.19
C HIS A 338 21.07 -2.34 -24.09
N ASP A 339 20.08 -1.45 -24.13
CA ASP A 339 20.10 -0.28 -25.00
C ASP A 339 21.19 0.73 -24.61
N GLN A 340 21.53 0.81 -23.33
CA GLN A 340 22.57 1.70 -22.80
C GLN A 340 23.97 1.10 -22.85
N GLY A 341 24.10 -0.18 -23.22
CA GLY A 341 25.39 -0.87 -23.27
C GLY A 341 25.95 -1.26 -21.90
N ASP A 342 25.11 -1.28 -20.86
CA ASP A 342 25.49 -1.67 -19.49
C ASP A 342 25.53 -3.22 -19.36
N TRP A 343 26.54 -3.80 -20.03
CA TRP A 343 26.81 -5.22 -19.95
C TRP A 343 28.02 -5.48 -19.04
N PHE A 344 27.85 -6.31 -18.05
CA PHE A 344 28.93 -6.79 -17.18
C PHE A 344 28.80 -8.29 -16.92
#